data_503fdfdb4da52c4fdce58e63247bcbc7
#
_entry.id   503fdfdb4da52c4fdce58e63247bcbc7
#
_cell.length_a   1.000
_cell.length_b   1.000
_cell.length_c   1.000
_cell.angle_alpha   90.00
_cell.angle_beta   90.00
_cell.angle_gamma   90.00
#
_symmetry.space_group_name_H-M   'P 1'
#
loop_
_entity.id
_entity.type
_entity.pdbx_description
1 polymer ?
#
loop_
_entity_poly.entity_id
_entity_poly.type
_entity_poly.pdbx_seq_one_letter_code
_entity_poly.pdbx_strand_id
1 'polypeptide(L)'
;MTSSTFSAPIENRYFEDYKAGSVHEFGELTVTQDEIIAFAKEFDPQLFHTDPEAAKETIYGGLIASGWHTSGMMMRLYSDHYLSKNASLGSPGVDALRWLKPVRAGDRLSIRVTISETRRSTSKPDRGLVHSFIEVLNQDRQVVMSMKAVNFLLCRQNL
;
A
#
# COMPACT_ATOMS: atom_id res chain seq x y z
N MET A 1 -0.26 13.41 -12.34
CA MET A 1 0.81 12.65 -12.98
C MET A 1 1.58 11.87 -11.95
N THR A 2 1.61 10.59 -12.12
CA THR A 2 2.41 9.69 -11.30
C THR A 2 3.72 9.47 -12.02
N SER A 3 4.77 10.13 -11.59
CA SER A 3 6.11 9.81 -12.07
C SER A 3 6.85 9.11 -10.94
N SER A 4 7.31 7.88 -11.20
CA SER A 4 8.27 7.25 -10.33
C SER A 4 9.56 8.06 -10.38
N THR A 5 10.09 8.40 -9.22
CA THR A 5 11.37 9.11 -9.11
C THR A 5 12.54 8.14 -8.94
N PHE A 6 12.28 6.84 -9.03
CA PHE A 6 13.34 5.84 -9.01
C PHE A 6 14.10 5.85 -10.33
N SER A 7 15.42 5.88 -10.24
CA SER A 7 16.31 5.77 -11.40
C SER A 7 16.47 4.31 -11.86
N ALA A 8 16.27 3.35 -10.95
CA ALA A 8 16.41 1.94 -11.24
C ALA A 8 15.03 1.29 -11.47
N PRO A 9 14.92 0.39 -12.47
CA PRO A 9 13.68 -0.38 -12.67
C PRO A 9 13.44 -1.31 -11.47
N ILE A 10 12.18 -1.68 -11.27
CA ILE A 10 11.75 -2.46 -10.10
C ILE A 10 12.44 -3.84 -10.02
N GLU A 11 12.84 -4.39 -11.17
CA GLU A 11 13.56 -5.65 -11.28
C GLU A 11 15.02 -5.56 -10.86
N ASN A 12 15.57 -4.34 -10.76
CA ASN A 12 16.96 -4.10 -10.41
C ASN A 12 17.14 -2.99 -9.38
N ARG A 13 16.19 -2.91 -8.47
CA ARG A 13 16.15 -1.89 -7.41
C ARG A 13 16.67 -2.49 -6.11
N TYR A 14 17.59 -1.80 -5.45
CA TYR A 14 18.24 -2.23 -4.21
C TYR A 14 18.11 -1.16 -3.13
N PHE A 15 18.54 -1.47 -1.92
CA PHE A 15 18.45 -0.55 -0.78
C PHE A 15 18.93 0.88 -1.13
N GLU A 16 20.04 1.00 -1.84
CA GLU A 16 20.65 2.29 -2.18
C GLU A 16 19.78 3.14 -3.10
N ASP A 17 18.82 2.56 -3.79
CA ASP A 17 17.92 3.27 -4.69
C ASP A 17 16.75 3.95 -3.95
N TYR A 18 16.55 3.60 -2.68
CA TYR A 18 15.51 4.18 -1.83
C TYR A 18 16.10 5.36 -1.07
N LYS A 19 15.68 6.57 -1.41
CA LYS A 19 16.27 7.80 -0.88
C LYS A 19 15.37 8.47 0.15
N ALA A 20 15.89 8.70 1.35
CA ALA A 20 15.15 9.43 2.38
C ALA A 20 14.75 10.83 1.87
N GLY A 21 13.53 11.24 2.18
CA GLY A 21 12.93 12.49 1.74
C GLY A 21 12.25 12.44 0.37
N SER A 22 12.37 11.34 -0.37
CA SER A 22 11.71 11.19 -1.67
C SER A 22 10.24 10.80 -1.51
N VAL A 23 9.42 11.20 -2.49
CA VAL A 23 8.00 10.89 -2.57
C VAL A 23 7.72 10.22 -3.91
N HIS A 24 7.02 9.09 -3.87
CA HIS A 24 6.69 8.30 -5.05
C HIS A 24 5.18 8.08 -5.11
N GLU A 25 4.57 8.32 -6.26
CA GLU A 25 3.16 8.05 -6.49
C GLU A 25 3.01 7.01 -7.60
N PHE A 26 2.13 6.05 -7.36
CA PHE A 26 1.97 4.91 -8.26
C PHE A 26 0.54 4.50 -8.43
N GLY A 27 0.29 3.95 -9.62
CA GLY A 27 -0.79 3.06 -9.91
C GLY A 27 -2.15 3.69 -10.02
N GLU A 28 -3.01 2.86 -10.47
CA GLU A 28 -4.45 3.06 -10.42
C GLU A 28 -5.09 1.68 -10.37
N LEU A 29 -5.96 1.47 -9.39
CA LEU A 29 -6.69 0.24 -9.21
C LEU A 29 -8.16 0.59 -8.99
N THR A 30 -9.04 0.07 -9.85
CA THR A 30 -10.48 0.28 -9.70
C THR A 30 -11.06 -0.78 -8.75
N VAL A 31 -11.82 -0.30 -7.77
CA VAL A 31 -12.49 -1.14 -6.80
C VAL A 31 -13.82 -1.61 -7.37
N THR A 32 -14.08 -2.91 -7.39
CA THR A 32 -15.34 -3.46 -7.87
C THR A 32 -16.20 -4.00 -6.73
N GLN A 33 -17.52 -3.94 -6.90
CA GLN A 33 -18.46 -4.50 -5.93
C GLN A 33 -18.24 -5.99 -5.70
N ASP A 34 -18.00 -6.74 -6.77
CA ASP A 34 -17.81 -8.19 -6.68
C ASP A 34 -16.57 -8.54 -5.85
N GLU A 35 -15.49 -7.79 -6.00
CA GLU A 35 -14.27 -7.99 -5.21
C GLU A 35 -14.47 -7.62 -3.74
N ILE A 36 -15.19 -6.53 -3.46
CA ILE A 36 -15.53 -6.14 -2.07
C ILE A 36 -16.25 -7.28 -1.38
N ILE A 37 -17.28 -7.81 -2.01
CA ILE A 37 -18.12 -8.88 -1.45
C ILE A 37 -17.31 -10.17 -1.30
N ALA A 38 -16.55 -10.55 -2.33
CA ALA A 38 -15.78 -11.79 -2.32
C ALA A 38 -14.73 -11.79 -1.20
N PHE A 39 -13.98 -10.71 -1.06
CA PHE A 39 -13.00 -10.56 0.03
C PHE A 39 -13.69 -10.65 1.39
N ALA A 40 -14.79 -9.92 1.56
CA ALA A 40 -15.47 -9.84 2.84
C ALA A 40 -16.09 -11.17 3.25
N LYS A 41 -16.67 -11.92 2.32
CA LYS A 41 -17.23 -13.25 2.62
C LYS A 41 -16.17 -14.21 3.15
N GLU A 42 -14.94 -14.05 2.69
CA GLU A 42 -13.84 -14.92 3.12
C GLU A 42 -13.19 -14.45 4.42
N PHE A 43 -12.98 -13.15 4.60
CA PHE A 43 -12.13 -12.64 5.68
C PHE A 43 -12.79 -11.65 6.65
N ASP A 44 -13.91 -11.02 6.26
CA ASP A 44 -14.55 -9.98 7.09
C ASP A 44 -16.06 -9.93 6.78
N PRO A 45 -16.82 -10.97 7.16
CA PRO A 45 -18.21 -11.12 6.72
C PRO A 45 -19.18 -10.25 7.51
N GLN A 46 -18.90 -8.95 7.61
CA GLN A 46 -19.82 -7.98 8.19
C GLN A 46 -20.80 -7.49 7.12
N LEU A 47 -22.02 -7.17 7.55
CA LEU A 47 -23.14 -6.87 6.68
C LEU A 47 -22.85 -5.74 5.67
N PHE A 48 -22.21 -4.67 6.13
CA PHE A 48 -21.89 -3.49 5.28
C PHE A 48 -20.78 -3.75 4.27
N HIS A 49 -20.18 -4.94 4.30
CA HIS A 49 -19.19 -5.39 3.30
C HIS A 49 -19.72 -6.49 2.39
N THR A 50 -20.82 -7.14 2.74
CA THR A 50 -21.28 -8.34 2.04
C THR A 50 -22.64 -8.19 1.37
N ASP A 51 -23.48 -7.28 1.84
CA ASP A 51 -24.87 -7.15 1.36
C ASP A 51 -25.14 -5.68 0.97
N PRO A 52 -25.16 -5.37 -0.35
CA PRO A 52 -25.37 -3.99 -0.82
C PRO A 52 -26.70 -3.38 -0.37
N GLU A 53 -27.77 -4.18 -0.32
CA GLU A 53 -29.09 -3.64 0.07
C GLU A 53 -29.15 -3.37 1.58
N ALA A 54 -28.70 -4.32 2.39
CA ALA A 54 -28.66 -4.14 3.83
C ALA A 54 -27.69 -3.03 4.26
N ALA A 55 -26.59 -2.87 3.52
CA ALA A 55 -25.60 -1.82 3.81
C ALA A 55 -26.19 -0.40 3.71
N LYS A 56 -27.23 -0.21 2.89
CA LYS A 56 -27.90 1.10 2.75
C LYS A 56 -28.52 1.57 4.06
N GLU A 57 -28.95 0.65 4.92
CA GLU A 57 -29.57 0.95 6.20
C GLU A 57 -28.56 1.17 7.33
N THR A 58 -27.27 1.05 7.04
CA THR A 58 -26.20 1.28 8.01
C THR A 58 -25.74 2.73 7.99
N ILE A 59 -24.90 3.08 8.97
CA ILE A 59 -24.29 4.42 9.06
C ILE A 59 -23.48 4.78 7.80
N TYR A 60 -23.09 3.78 7.01
CA TYR A 60 -22.33 4.01 5.78
C TYR A 60 -23.20 4.32 4.56
N GLY A 61 -24.50 4.08 4.64
CA GLY A 61 -25.45 4.38 3.56
C GLY A 61 -25.25 3.59 2.28
N GLY A 62 -24.50 2.50 2.33
CA GLY A 62 -24.19 1.64 1.21
C GLY A 62 -22.99 0.75 1.48
N LEU A 63 -22.70 -0.13 0.51
CA LEU A 63 -21.60 -1.07 0.62
C LEU A 63 -20.25 -0.35 0.69
N ILE A 64 -19.38 -0.80 1.59
CA ILE A 64 -18.00 -0.34 1.70
C ILE A 64 -17.05 -1.53 1.73
N ALA A 65 -15.84 -1.33 1.23
CA ALA A 65 -14.78 -2.33 1.31
C ALA A 65 -14.31 -2.49 2.77
N SER A 66 -13.98 -3.72 3.15
CA SER A 66 -13.26 -3.96 4.39
C SER A 66 -11.94 -3.17 4.39
N GLY A 67 -11.58 -2.60 5.54
CA GLY A 67 -10.27 -1.96 5.69
C GLY A 67 -9.14 -2.91 5.33
N TRP A 68 -9.26 -4.19 5.67
CA TRP A 68 -8.26 -5.19 5.31
C TRP A 68 -8.19 -5.43 3.80
N HIS A 69 -9.31 -5.30 3.09
CA HIS A 69 -9.32 -5.33 1.64
C HIS A 69 -8.59 -4.11 1.05
N THR A 70 -8.87 -2.93 1.59
CA THR A 70 -8.16 -1.70 1.19
C THR A 70 -6.66 -1.85 1.42
N SER A 71 -6.26 -2.44 2.55
CA SER A 71 -4.85 -2.74 2.84
C SER A 71 -4.24 -3.71 1.83
N GLY A 72 -5.01 -4.73 1.42
CA GLY A 72 -4.59 -5.67 0.38
C GLY A 72 -4.43 -5.01 -0.99
N MET A 73 -5.34 -4.13 -1.37
CA MET A 73 -5.24 -3.36 -2.61
C MET A 73 -4.03 -2.42 -2.59
N MET A 74 -3.77 -1.78 -1.45
CA MET A 74 -2.54 -1.02 -1.24
C MET A 74 -1.31 -1.89 -1.47
N MET A 75 -1.30 -3.08 -0.88
CA MET A 75 -0.17 -4.01 -1.01
C MET A 75 0.05 -4.43 -2.46
N ARG A 76 -1.02 -4.61 -3.23
CA ARG A 76 -0.91 -4.92 -4.67
C ARG A 76 -0.17 -3.81 -5.41
N LEU A 77 -0.58 -2.55 -5.21
CA LEU A 77 0.08 -1.40 -5.83
C LEU A 77 1.52 -1.24 -5.34
N TYR A 78 1.74 -1.45 -4.05
CA TYR A 78 3.06 -1.35 -3.43
C TYR A 78 4.03 -2.40 -4.00
N SER A 79 3.56 -3.63 -4.17
CA SER A 79 4.35 -4.72 -4.75
C SER A 79 4.60 -4.53 -6.25
N ASP A 80 3.61 -4.02 -6.97
CA ASP A 80 3.74 -3.85 -8.42
C ASP A 80 4.69 -2.71 -8.80
N HIS A 81 4.80 -1.68 -7.96
CA HIS A 81 5.47 -0.43 -8.36
C HIS A 81 6.63 0.01 -7.45
N TYR A 82 6.60 -0.33 -6.18
CA TYR A 82 7.55 0.21 -5.21
C TYR A 82 8.57 -0.81 -4.72
N LEU A 83 8.12 -1.97 -4.25
CA LEU A 83 9.01 -2.98 -3.69
C LEU A 83 9.84 -3.66 -4.76
N SER A 84 11.13 -3.72 -4.53
CA SER A 84 12.06 -4.45 -5.41
C SER A 84 11.60 -5.89 -5.64
N LYS A 85 11.69 -6.36 -6.88
CA LYS A 85 11.35 -7.74 -7.24
C LYS A 85 12.42 -8.74 -6.79
N ASN A 86 13.66 -8.30 -6.66
CA ASN A 86 14.78 -9.19 -6.36
C ASN A 86 15.50 -8.90 -5.04
N ALA A 87 15.27 -7.75 -4.43
CA ALA A 87 15.97 -7.33 -3.20
C ALA A 87 15.09 -7.25 -1.96
N SER A 88 13.77 -7.39 -2.09
CA SER A 88 12.86 -7.33 -0.95
C SER A 88 13.06 -8.55 -0.04
N LEU A 89 13.24 -8.28 1.25
CA LEU A 89 13.39 -9.30 2.28
C LEU A 89 12.19 -9.32 3.26
N GLY A 90 11.14 -8.58 2.93
CA GLY A 90 9.93 -8.51 3.74
C GLY A 90 9.93 -7.38 4.77
N SER A 91 9.00 -7.47 5.69
CA SER A 91 8.77 -6.43 6.70
C SER A 91 8.50 -7.09 8.06
N PRO A 92 8.97 -6.50 9.17
CA PRO A 92 8.64 -6.99 10.50
C PRO A 92 7.23 -6.61 10.94
N GLY A 93 6.58 -5.68 10.24
CA GLY A 93 5.25 -5.20 10.60
C GLY A 93 4.97 -3.79 10.11
N VAL A 94 3.82 -3.29 10.51
CA VAL A 94 3.37 -1.94 10.18
C VAL A 94 2.88 -1.24 11.45
N ASP A 95 2.97 0.09 11.45
CA ASP A 95 2.51 0.91 12.57
C ASP A 95 1.51 1.94 12.09
N ALA A 96 0.67 2.40 13.02
CA ALA A 96 -0.27 3.50 12.81
C ALA A 96 -1.14 3.31 11.58
N LEU A 97 -1.63 2.08 11.37
CA LEU A 97 -2.60 1.79 10.31
C LEU A 97 -3.92 2.48 10.64
N ARG A 98 -4.41 3.30 9.71
CA ARG A 98 -5.67 4.04 9.85
C ARG A 98 -6.49 3.95 8.57
N TRP A 99 -7.76 3.61 8.71
CA TRP A 99 -8.74 3.69 7.64
C TRP A 99 -9.55 4.97 7.85
N LEU A 100 -9.24 5.98 7.06
CA LEU A 100 -9.67 7.36 7.29
C LEU A 100 -11.01 7.67 6.64
N LYS A 101 -11.33 6.99 5.52
CA LYS A 101 -12.57 7.16 4.76
C LYS A 101 -13.01 5.82 4.18
N PRO A 102 -14.34 5.60 4.06
CA PRO A 102 -14.84 4.40 3.39
C PRO A 102 -14.37 4.34 1.93
N VAL A 103 -14.04 3.14 1.49
CA VAL A 103 -13.75 2.85 0.08
C VAL A 103 -14.97 2.15 -0.51
N ARG A 104 -15.44 2.62 -1.66
CA ARG A 104 -16.66 2.15 -2.30
C ARG A 104 -16.38 1.57 -3.69
N ALA A 105 -17.31 0.77 -4.17
CA ALA A 105 -17.27 0.29 -5.55
C ALA A 105 -17.22 1.47 -6.52
N GLY A 106 -16.34 1.37 -7.52
CA GLY A 106 -16.10 2.44 -8.48
C GLY A 106 -14.96 3.38 -8.11
N ASP A 107 -14.50 3.36 -6.87
CA ASP A 107 -13.33 4.15 -6.48
C ASP A 107 -12.10 3.69 -7.24
N ARG A 108 -11.23 4.65 -7.57
CA ARG A 108 -9.94 4.40 -8.19
C ARG A 108 -8.85 4.79 -7.21
N LEU A 109 -8.09 3.79 -6.80
CA LEU A 109 -7.07 3.93 -5.76
C LEU A 109 -5.69 4.06 -6.38
N SER A 110 -4.89 4.94 -5.79
CA SER A 110 -3.46 5.06 -6.04
C SER A 110 -2.73 5.14 -4.70
N ILE A 111 -1.42 5.00 -4.71
CA ILE A 111 -0.62 5.12 -3.49
C ILE A 111 0.41 6.23 -3.61
N ARG A 112 0.67 6.88 -2.49
CA ARG A 112 1.77 7.83 -2.33
C ARG A 112 2.66 7.32 -1.21
N VAL A 113 3.93 7.12 -1.51
CA VAL A 113 4.92 6.61 -0.55
C VAL A 113 5.95 7.67 -0.31
N THR A 114 6.07 8.11 0.93
CA THR A 114 7.11 9.04 1.36
C THR A 114 8.16 8.26 2.15
N ILE A 115 9.39 8.25 1.68
CA ILE A 115 10.49 7.61 2.40
C ILE A 115 10.98 8.59 3.47
N SER A 116 10.77 8.22 4.73
CA SER A 116 11.11 9.08 5.87
C SER A 116 12.55 8.87 6.34
N GLU A 117 13.04 7.64 6.31
CA GLU A 117 14.36 7.30 6.80
C GLU A 117 14.87 6.04 6.10
N THR A 118 16.19 5.98 5.86
CA THR A 118 16.87 4.79 5.40
C THR A 118 18.09 4.55 6.27
N ARG A 119 18.35 3.28 6.61
CA ARG A 119 19.48 2.93 7.46
C ARG A 119 20.03 1.56 7.06
N ARG A 120 21.32 1.49 6.77
CA ARG A 120 22.00 0.21 6.56
C ARG A 120 22.06 -0.54 7.89
N SER A 121 21.80 -1.85 7.87
CA SER A 121 21.87 -2.68 9.05
C SER A 121 23.32 -2.79 9.52
N THR A 122 23.54 -2.64 10.83
CA THR A 122 24.87 -2.80 11.45
C THR A 122 25.19 -4.25 11.74
N SER A 123 24.16 -5.05 12.08
CA SER A 123 24.34 -6.46 12.39
C SER A 123 24.37 -7.36 11.14
N LYS A 124 23.71 -6.92 10.05
CA LYS A 124 23.64 -7.63 8.77
C LYS A 124 23.89 -6.65 7.63
N PRO A 125 25.17 -6.36 7.34
CA PRO A 125 25.52 -5.24 6.44
C PRO A 125 25.19 -5.47 4.96
N ASP A 126 24.67 -6.65 4.59
CA ASP A 126 24.18 -6.96 3.26
C ASP A 126 22.79 -6.34 2.96
N ARG A 127 22.16 -5.70 3.94
CA ARG A 127 20.80 -5.17 3.85
C ARG A 127 20.63 -3.85 4.59
N GLY A 128 19.55 -3.18 4.25
CA GLY A 128 19.14 -1.96 4.94
C GLY A 128 17.66 -1.95 5.26
N LEU A 129 17.26 -0.97 6.07
CA LEU A 129 15.89 -0.71 6.47
C LEU A 129 15.43 0.57 5.79
N VAL A 130 14.22 0.52 5.21
CA VAL A 130 13.57 1.68 4.59
C VAL A 130 12.27 1.93 5.34
N HIS A 131 12.18 3.08 5.98
CA HIS A 131 10.98 3.55 6.68
C HIS A 131 10.17 4.41 5.73
N SER A 132 8.89 4.08 5.58
CA SER A 132 8.00 4.77 4.64
C SER A 132 6.69 5.12 5.30
N PHE A 133 6.11 6.24 4.87
CA PHE A 133 4.74 6.61 5.15
C PHE A 133 3.93 6.37 3.88
N ILE A 134 2.93 5.49 3.96
CA ILE A 134 2.12 5.08 2.82
C ILE A 134 0.74 5.67 2.98
N GLU A 135 0.26 6.33 1.94
CA GLU A 135 -1.10 6.86 1.85
C GLU A 135 -1.79 6.25 0.63
N VAL A 136 -3.03 5.82 0.83
CA VAL A 136 -3.90 5.38 -0.28
C VAL A 136 -4.84 6.55 -0.60
N LEU A 137 -4.89 6.91 -1.86
CA LEU A 137 -5.68 8.04 -2.37
C LEU A 137 -6.79 7.53 -3.27
N ASN A 138 -7.99 8.14 -3.17
CA ASN A 138 -9.06 7.89 -4.13
C ASN A 138 -8.94 8.84 -5.33
N GLN A 139 -9.91 8.78 -6.26
CA GLN A 139 -9.97 9.62 -7.47
C GLN A 139 -10.04 11.12 -7.18
N ASP A 140 -10.54 11.50 -6.00
CA ASP A 140 -10.63 12.91 -5.56
C ASP A 140 -9.40 13.36 -4.78
N ARG A 141 -8.34 12.56 -4.80
CA ARG A 141 -7.09 12.80 -4.07
C ARG A 141 -7.28 12.87 -2.55
N GLN A 142 -8.32 12.25 -2.04
CA GLN A 142 -8.55 12.11 -0.61
C GLN A 142 -7.80 10.91 -0.08
N VAL A 143 -7.15 11.06 1.07
CA VAL A 143 -6.46 9.95 1.75
C VAL A 143 -7.51 9.07 2.42
N VAL A 144 -7.65 7.86 1.96
CA VAL A 144 -8.60 6.86 2.50
C VAL A 144 -7.97 5.93 3.52
N MET A 145 -6.65 5.75 3.43
CA MET A 145 -5.89 4.91 4.34
C MET A 145 -4.48 5.46 4.48
N SER A 146 -3.88 5.30 5.67
CA SER A 146 -2.46 5.61 5.88
C SER A 146 -1.83 4.60 6.82
N MET A 147 -0.52 4.41 6.69
CA MET A 147 0.26 3.58 7.61
C MET A 147 1.75 3.91 7.54
N LYS A 148 2.48 3.50 8.58
CA LYS A 148 3.94 3.52 8.58
C LYS A 148 4.43 2.09 8.35
N ALA A 149 5.39 1.94 7.45
CA ALA A 149 5.95 0.64 7.09
C ALA A 149 7.47 0.67 7.20
N VAL A 150 8.04 -0.50 7.51
CA VAL A 150 9.48 -0.74 7.47
C VAL A 150 9.71 -1.94 6.55
N ASN A 151 10.60 -1.79 5.60
CA ASN A 151 10.97 -2.88 4.69
C ASN A 151 12.47 -3.14 4.76
N PHE A 152 12.84 -4.41 4.74
CA PHE A 152 14.22 -4.84 4.61
C PHE A 152 14.53 -5.04 3.12
N LEU A 153 15.64 -4.48 2.67
CA LEU A 153 16.08 -4.57 1.28
C LEU A 153 17.56 -4.92 1.20
N LEU A 154 17.90 -5.83 0.31
CA LEU A 154 19.31 -6.14 0.05
C LEU A 154 20.03 -4.93 -0.52
N CYS A 155 21.28 -4.77 -0.11
CA CYS A 155 22.19 -3.81 -0.69
C CYS A 155 22.71 -4.35 -2.02
N ARG A 156 23.03 -3.43 -2.94
CA ARG A 156 23.68 -3.78 -4.20
C ARG A 156 25.05 -4.35 -3.89
N GLN A 157 25.34 -5.51 -4.41
CA GLN A 157 26.67 -6.07 -4.27
C GLN A 157 27.66 -5.29 -5.13
N ASN A 158 28.79 -4.94 -4.53
CA ASN A 158 29.92 -4.41 -5.31
C ASN A 158 30.51 -5.57 -6.12
N LEU A 159 30.36 -5.47 -7.42
CA LEU A 159 31.03 -6.37 -8.35
C LEU A 159 32.50 -5.98 -8.46
#